data_da4348d0ccbd1034e4bb4716250bb8ce
#
_entry.id   da4348d0ccbd1034e4bb4716250bb8ce
#
_cell.length_a   1.000
_cell.length_b   1.000
_cell.length_c   1.000
_cell.angle_alpha   90.00
_cell.angle_beta   90.00
_cell.angle_gamma   90.00
#
_symmetry.space_group_name_H-M   'P 1'
#
loop_
_entity.id
_entity.type
_entity.pdbx_description
1 polymer ?
#
loop_
_entity_poly.entity_id
_entity_poly.type
_entity_poly.pdbx_seq_one_letter_code
_entity_poly.pdbx_strand_id
1 'polypeptide(L)'
;MNLPRISPAAAGISEEGIKGFLEGVRERGIELHDLMIVRGGKVCYEASWYPYGEDRLHMLYSLSKAFTAVGVGFAVQEGLFAVEDTVYSFFREKLPDTIGERAKRITVEHLLTMCTGQETEPPILNYAFEGNWVEKFLEIEPAYEPGTHFFYDTTATYVLSAIITKVTGEKLVDYLTPRFFTPVGLEDYSWDESPQGHSLGGIGLNVTIETVAKLGIFLKQQGMWNGKQLLNRAWMERMTSNLVDSSGGEVYSDGNDWGVGYGYQIWQCIPKGVYRGDGAYGQFAIVAPEKDLVIATLTGTEDMSGLMAEIWKHLLPACADVDIAPDPDGTSKKEQFTVAFPEGEDMESAKNKERLSGV
;
A
#
# COMPACT_ATOMS: atom_id res chain seq x y z
N MET A 1 6.38 -8.71 17.18
CA MET A 1 7.59 -9.57 16.98
C MET A 1 8.37 -9.01 15.82
N ASN A 2 9.65 -8.65 16.03
CA ASN A 2 10.50 -8.07 14.99
C ASN A 2 10.94 -9.12 13.96
N LEU A 3 11.15 -8.67 12.72
CA LEU A 3 11.73 -9.51 11.67
C LEU A 3 13.17 -9.93 12.05
N PRO A 4 13.63 -11.12 11.66
CA PRO A 4 15.03 -11.50 11.86
C PRO A 4 15.95 -10.60 11.01
N ARG A 5 17.21 -10.44 11.46
CA ARG A 5 18.24 -9.64 10.81
C ARG A 5 19.32 -10.52 10.20
N ILE A 6 20.01 -10.00 9.19
CA ILE A 6 21.13 -10.64 8.50
C ILE A 6 22.06 -9.54 7.96
N SER A 7 23.36 -9.81 7.82
CA SER A 7 24.26 -8.83 7.20
C SER A 7 23.99 -8.67 5.70
N PRO A 8 24.19 -7.47 5.10
CA PRO A 8 24.03 -7.28 3.66
C PRO A 8 24.88 -8.26 2.84
N ALA A 9 26.09 -8.52 3.27
CA ALA A 9 27.00 -9.45 2.59
C ALA A 9 26.45 -10.88 2.56
N ALA A 10 25.97 -11.41 3.70
CA ALA A 10 25.36 -12.75 3.76
C ALA A 10 24.04 -12.81 3.01
N ALA A 11 23.30 -11.69 2.95
CA ALA A 11 22.11 -11.55 2.12
C ALA A 11 22.43 -11.41 0.62
N GLY A 12 23.69 -11.30 0.22
CA GLY A 12 24.09 -11.06 -1.17
C GLY A 12 23.63 -9.70 -1.70
N ILE A 13 23.59 -8.70 -0.84
CA ILE A 13 23.27 -7.30 -1.19
C ILE A 13 24.55 -6.49 -1.21
N SER A 14 24.83 -5.82 -2.33
CA SER A 14 26.00 -4.95 -2.50
C SER A 14 25.85 -3.66 -1.70
N GLU A 15 26.80 -3.37 -0.82
CA GLU A 15 26.84 -2.09 -0.11
C GLU A 15 27.08 -0.90 -1.05
N GLU A 16 27.77 -1.13 -2.17
CA GLU A 16 27.97 -0.11 -3.20
C GLU A 16 26.63 0.28 -3.86
N GLY A 17 25.76 -0.70 -4.12
CA GLY A 17 24.41 -0.43 -4.64
C GLY A 17 23.55 0.35 -3.64
N ILE A 18 23.60 0.01 -2.35
CA ILE A 18 22.92 0.79 -1.29
C ILE A 18 23.46 2.23 -1.26
N LYS A 19 24.78 2.40 -1.28
CA LYS A 19 25.40 3.71 -1.31
C LYS A 19 25.02 4.51 -2.55
N GLY A 20 25.01 3.90 -3.73
CA GLY A 20 24.57 4.55 -4.98
C GLY A 20 23.11 5.01 -4.92
N PHE A 21 22.23 4.21 -4.30
CA PHE A 21 20.84 4.62 -4.06
C PHE A 21 20.76 5.86 -3.14
N LEU A 22 21.45 5.84 -2.00
CA LEU A 22 21.47 6.95 -1.04
C LEU A 22 22.03 8.25 -1.66
N GLU A 23 23.05 8.13 -2.50
CA GLU A 23 23.61 9.26 -3.26
C GLU A 23 22.59 9.79 -4.29
N GLY A 24 21.95 8.89 -5.06
CA GLY A 24 20.98 9.27 -6.07
C GLY A 24 19.75 9.99 -5.50
N VAL A 25 19.18 9.48 -4.40
CA VAL A 25 18.04 10.14 -3.75
C VAL A 25 18.42 11.50 -3.16
N ARG A 26 19.64 11.61 -2.60
CA ARG A 26 20.15 12.90 -2.09
C ARG A 26 20.35 13.92 -3.22
N GLU A 27 20.92 13.50 -4.35
CA GLU A 27 21.14 14.37 -5.52
C GLU A 27 19.83 14.90 -6.12
N ARG A 28 18.75 14.11 -6.04
CA ARG A 28 17.41 14.51 -6.45
C ARG A 28 16.65 15.34 -5.43
N GLY A 29 17.18 15.48 -4.20
CA GLY A 29 16.46 16.14 -3.12
C GLY A 29 15.26 15.35 -2.61
N ILE A 30 15.26 14.03 -2.78
CA ILE A 30 14.20 13.15 -2.29
C ILE A 30 14.28 13.03 -0.77
N GLU A 31 13.21 13.39 -0.07
CA GLU A 31 13.12 13.30 1.39
C GLU A 31 12.74 11.88 1.82
N LEU A 32 13.74 11.11 2.29
CA LEU A 32 13.51 9.81 2.93
C LEU A 32 13.23 10.01 4.42
N HIS A 33 12.30 9.22 4.94
CA HIS A 33 11.99 9.10 6.36
C HIS A 33 12.52 7.78 6.92
N ASP A 34 12.17 6.67 6.28
CA ASP A 34 12.66 5.34 6.63
C ASP A 34 12.85 4.48 5.36
N LEU A 35 13.85 3.61 5.42
CA LEU A 35 14.15 2.60 4.40
C LEU A 35 14.43 1.26 5.08
N MET A 36 13.81 0.18 4.58
CA MET A 36 14.11 -1.17 5.01
C MET A 36 14.25 -2.10 3.81
N ILE A 37 15.38 -2.81 3.71
CA ILE A 37 15.65 -3.79 2.66
C ILE A 37 15.63 -5.18 3.30
N VAL A 38 14.82 -6.07 2.74
CA VAL A 38 14.59 -7.42 3.25
C VAL A 38 14.91 -8.42 2.15
N ARG A 39 15.73 -9.42 2.47
CA ARG A 39 15.97 -10.57 1.58
C ARG A 39 15.83 -11.88 2.34
N GLY A 40 15.19 -12.87 1.74
CA GLY A 40 14.91 -14.15 2.40
C GLY A 40 14.06 -14.03 3.66
N GLY A 41 13.21 -13.01 3.75
CA GLY A 41 12.42 -12.71 4.94
C GLY A 41 13.22 -12.11 6.11
N LYS A 42 14.49 -11.72 5.90
CA LYS A 42 15.35 -11.12 6.91
C LYS A 42 15.74 -9.71 6.50
N VAL A 43 15.72 -8.78 7.44
CA VAL A 43 16.17 -7.40 7.22
C VAL A 43 17.68 -7.39 7.08
N CYS A 44 18.20 -6.87 5.97
CA CYS A 44 19.63 -6.76 5.73
C CYS A 44 20.16 -5.32 5.82
N TYR A 45 19.27 -4.34 5.56
CA TYR A 45 19.62 -2.92 5.67
C TYR A 45 18.44 -2.14 6.23
N GLU A 46 18.69 -1.24 7.14
CA GLU A 46 17.72 -0.30 7.73
C GLU A 46 18.34 1.09 7.81
N ALA A 47 17.58 2.11 7.43
CA ALA A 47 17.99 3.50 7.60
C ALA A 47 16.80 4.35 8.00
N SER A 48 17.03 5.31 8.89
CA SER A 48 16.02 6.27 9.34
C SER A 48 16.59 7.68 9.32
N TRP A 49 15.73 8.66 9.05
CA TRP A 49 16.07 10.08 9.01
C TRP A 49 15.35 10.81 10.15
N TYR A 50 16.13 11.29 11.14
CA TYR A 50 15.56 12.07 12.23
C TYR A 50 14.85 13.32 11.68
N PRO A 51 13.60 13.68 12.13
CA PRO A 51 12.92 13.21 13.34
C PRO A 51 12.12 11.91 13.21
N TYR A 52 12.13 11.27 12.05
CA TYR A 52 11.48 9.97 11.83
C TYR A 52 12.30 8.83 12.43
N GLY A 53 11.79 7.60 12.40
CA GLY A 53 12.47 6.45 12.96
C GLY A 53 11.62 5.19 12.94
N GLU A 54 12.29 4.05 13.07
CA GLU A 54 11.72 2.72 12.94
C GLU A 54 10.50 2.43 13.83
N ASP A 55 10.42 3.07 15.00
CA ASP A 55 9.34 2.88 15.98
C ASP A 55 8.20 3.92 15.82
N ARG A 56 8.32 4.83 14.87
CA ARG A 56 7.29 5.86 14.67
C ARG A 56 6.24 5.38 13.69
N LEU A 57 4.98 5.65 14.04
CA LEU A 57 3.87 5.49 13.13
C LEU A 57 3.97 6.56 12.03
N HIS A 58 3.77 6.13 10.80
CA HIS A 58 3.77 6.97 9.62
C HIS A 58 2.50 6.71 8.80
N MET A 59 1.87 7.77 8.31
CA MET A 59 0.69 7.65 7.46
C MET A 59 1.06 7.00 6.13
N LEU A 60 0.35 5.95 5.77
CA LEU A 60 0.60 5.18 4.57
C LEU A 60 -0.08 5.73 3.31
N TYR A 61 -0.95 6.71 3.44
CA TYR A 61 -1.76 7.16 2.32
C TYR A 61 -2.40 5.96 1.59
N SER A 62 -2.31 5.91 0.27
CA SER A 62 -2.93 4.85 -0.54
C SER A 62 -2.32 3.46 -0.36
N LEU A 63 -1.15 3.31 0.25
CA LEU A 63 -0.63 1.98 0.61
C LEU A 63 -1.58 1.25 1.59
N SER A 64 -2.45 1.98 2.29
CA SER A 64 -3.56 1.44 3.09
C SER A 64 -4.46 0.49 2.29
N LYS A 65 -4.61 0.74 0.98
CA LYS A 65 -5.44 -0.07 0.06
C LYS A 65 -5.01 -1.54 0.00
N ALA A 66 -3.70 -1.80 0.08
CA ALA A 66 -3.17 -3.16 0.10
C ALA A 66 -3.65 -3.94 1.34
N PHE A 67 -3.70 -3.30 2.50
CA PHE A 67 -4.25 -3.89 3.72
C PHE A 67 -5.76 -4.12 3.62
N THR A 68 -6.48 -3.20 2.99
CA THR A 68 -7.92 -3.38 2.72
C THR A 68 -8.16 -4.60 1.82
N ALA A 69 -7.37 -4.77 0.76
CA ALA A 69 -7.46 -5.95 -0.10
C ALA A 69 -7.16 -7.26 0.64
N VAL A 70 -6.22 -7.26 1.60
CA VAL A 70 -5.99 -8.39 2.50
C VAL A 70 -7.24 -8.67 3.35
N GLY A 71 -7.89 -7.63 3.89
CA GLY A 71 -9.13 -7.77 4.66
C GLY A 71 -10.29 -8.34 3.83
N VAL A 72 -10.48 -7.85 2.61
CA VAL A 72 -11.48 -8.39 1.67
C VAL A 72 -11.17 -9.86 1.36
N GLY A 73 -9.90 -10.21 1.18
CA GLY A 73 -9.48 -11.59 0.95
C GLY A 73 -9.85 -12.53 2.09
N PHE A 74 -9.69 -12.11 3.33
CA PHE A 74 -10.16 -12.90 4.49
C PHE A 74 -11.68 -13.06 4.49
N ALA A 75 -12.43 -12.01 4.17
CA ALA A 75 -13.88 -12.06 4.13
C ALA A 75 -14.40 -13.01 3.04
N VAL A 76 -13.79 -12.98 1.86
CA VAL A 76 -14.10 -13.93 0.78
C VAL A 76 -13.69 -15.36 1.16
N GLN A 77 -12.53 -15.55 1.79
CA GLN A 77 -12.08 -16.86 2.27
C GLN A 77 -13.01 -17.43 3.35
N GLU A 78 -13.60 -16.60 4.19
CA GLU A 78 -14.57 -16.96 5.21
C GLU A 78 -16.00 -17.16 4.64
N GLY A 79 -16.19 -16.90 3.34
CA GLY A 79 -17.49 -17.07 2.66
C GLY A 79 -18.53 -16.02 3.03
N LEU A 80 -18.09 -14.85 3.51
CA LEU A 80 -19.01 -13.76 3.89
C LEU A 80 -19.66 -13.09 2.67
N PHE A 81 -18.95 -13.05 1.55
CA PHE A 81 -19.42 -12.61 0.24
C PHE A 81 -18.45 -13.08 -0.87
N ALA A 82 -18.88 -12.93 -2.12
CA ALA A 82 -18.09 -13.20 -3.32
C ALA A 82 -17.65 -11.89 -4.00
N VAL A 83 -16.60 -11.94 -4.83
CA VAL A 83 -16.14 -10.76 -5.58
C VAL A 83 -17.12 -10.32 -6.65
N GLU A 84 -18.00 -11.22 -7.11
CA GLU A 84 -19.09 -11.00 -8.06
C GLU A 84 -20.30 -10.32 -7.42
N ASP A 85 -20.41 -10.28 -6.10
CA ASP A 85 -21.53 -9.62 -5.41
C ASP A 85 -21.51 -8.10 -5.70
N THR A 86 -22.68 -7.54 -5.97
CA THR A 86 -22.79 -6.13 -6.28
C THR A 86 -22.77 -5.27 -5.03
N VAL A 87 -22.11 -4.12 -5.08
CA VAL A 87 -22.12 -3.13 -3.98
C VAL A 87 -23.54 -2.78 -3.57
N TYR A 88 -24.42 -2.58 -4.56
CA TYR A 88 -25.84 -2.29 -4.34
C TYR A 88 -26.52 -3.34 -3.46
N SER A 89 -26.20 -4.63 -3.62
CA SER A 89 -26.85 -5.71 -2.85
C SER A 89 -26.62 -5.62 -1.34
N PHE A 90 -25.47 -5.09 -0.90
CA PHE A 90 -25.15 -4.92 0.53
C PHE A 90 -25.91 -3.77 1.20
N PHE A 91 -26.27 -2.74 0.43
CA PHE A 91 -26.78 -1.48 1.00
C PHE A 91 -28.19 -1.09 0.53
N ARG A 92 -28.84 -1.88 -0.35
CA ARG A 92 -30.10 -1.56 -1.03
C ARG A 92 -31.22 -1.05 -0.13
N GLU A 93 -31.27 -1.51 1.12
CA GLU A 93 -32.32 -1.13 2.09
C GLU A 93 -32.24 0.35 2.53
N LYS A 94 -31.08 0.97 2.35
CA LYS A 94 -30.79 2.35 2.77
C LYS A 94 -30.52 3.28 1.59
N LEU A 95 -30.58 2.77 0.36
CA LEU A 95 -30.28 3.54 -0.84
C LEU A 95 -31.57 4.06 -1.48
N PRO A 96 -31.55 5.26 -2.09
CA PRO A 96 -32.70 5.79 -2.84
C PRO A 96 -32.94 4.99 -4.13
N ASP A 97 -34.18 5.00 -4.60
CA ASP A 97 -34.59 4.35 -5.87
C ASP A 97 -33.95 4.99 -7.11
N THR A 98 -33.32 6.17 -6.93
CA THR A 98 -32.67 6.96 -7.99
C THR A 98 -31.31 6.43 -8.41
N ILE A 99 -30.73 5.42 -7.72
CA ILE A 99 -29.44 4.82 -8.10
C ILE A 99 -29.54 4.27 -9.53
N GLY A 100 -28.56 4.66 -10.34
CA GLY A 100 -28.51 4.31 -11.77
C GLY A 100 -28.25 2.82 -12.03
N GLU A 101 -28.56 2.38 -13.24
CA GLU A 101 -28.50 0.95 -13.57
C GLU A 101 -27.07 0.42 -13.70
N ARG A 102 -26.09 1.24 -14.12
CA ARG A 102 -24.68 0.83 -14.14
C ARG A 102 -24.12 0.81 -12.71
N ALA A 103 -24.43 1.81 -11.89
CA ALA A 103 -24.02 1.85 -10.48
C ALA A 103 -24.51 0.61 -9.71
N LYS A 104 -25.71 0.10 -9.99
CA LYS A 104 -26.22 -1.14 -9.40
C LYS A 104 -25.42 -2.39 -9.80
N ARG A 105 -24.67 -2.35 -10.90
CA ARG A 105 -23.86 -3.48 -11.39
C ARG A 105 -22.40 -3.44 -10.95
N ILE A 106 -21.97 -2.39 -10.24
CA ILE A 106 -20.62 -2.35 -9.67
C ILE A 106 -20.47 -3.50 -8.67
N THR A 107 -19.50 -4.38 -8.89
CA THR A 107 -19.18 -5.51 -8.02
C THR A 107 -18.01 -5.22 -7.10
N VAL A 108 -17.78 -6.08 -6.11
CA VAL A 108 -16.61 -6.04 -5.25
C VAL A 108 -15.31 -6.14 -6.09
N GLU A 109 -15.29 -6.97 -7.14
CA GLU A 109 -14.15 -7.07 -8.05
C GLU A 109 -13.86 -5.76 -8.78
N HIS A 110 -14.88 -5.05 -9.21
CA HIS A 110 -14.72 -3.74 -9.88
C HIS A 110 -14.10 -2.70 -8.92
N LEU A 111 -14.44 -2.75 -7.62
CA LEU A 111 -13.79 -1.91 -6.60
C LEU A 111 -12.31 -2.29 -6.41
N LEU A 112 -12.02 -3.60 -6.30
CA LEU A 112 -10.66 -4.11 -6.10
C LEU A 112 -9.72 -3.78 -7.26
N THR A 113 -10.23 -3.80 -8.48
CA THR A 113 -9.48 -3.56 -9.72
C THR A 113 -9.52 -2.12 -10.21
N MET A 114 -10.19 -1.21 -9.47
CA MET A 114 -10.37 0.18 -9.90
C MET A 114 -11.09 0.32 -11.26
N CYS A 115 -12.02 -0.61 -11.54
CA CYS A 115 -12.78 -0.65 -12.78
C CYS A 115 -14.30 -0.44 -12.55
N THR A 116 -14.65 0.54 -11.73
CA THR A 116 -16.06 0.88 -11.44
C THR A 116 -16.80 1.46 -12.63
N GLY A 117 -16.09 1.92 -13.65
CA GLY A 117 -16.63 2.62 -14.81
C GLY A 117 -16.90 4.11 -14.56
N GLN A 118 -16.58 4.62 -13.38
CA GLN A 118 -16.65 6.05 -13.04
C GLN A 118 -15.46 6.80 -13.66
N GLU A 119 -15.58 8.09 -13.87
CA GLU A 119 -14.54 9.01 -14.36
C GLU A 119 -14.20 10.10 -13.33
N THR A 120 -14.97 10.16 -12.25
CA THR A 120 -14.80 11.16 -11.19
C THR A 120 -14.89 10.51 -9.83
N GLU A 121 -14.01 10.92 -8.94
CA GLU A 121 -14.08 10.53 -7.53
C GLU A 121 -15.10 11.44 -6.80
N PRO A 122 -16.02 10.87 -5.99
CA PRO A 122 -16.90 11.69 -5.17
C PRO A 122 -16.09 12.59 -4.21
N PRO A 123 -16.46 13.86 -4.01
CA PRO A 123 -15.72 14.79 -3.18
C PRO A 123 -15.95 14.56 -1.66
N ILE A 124 -15.93 13.31 -1.24
CA ILE A 124 -16.21 12.91 0.14
C ILE A 124 -14.97 12.78 1.02
N LEU A 125 -13.80 12.59 0.42
CA LEU A 125 -12.53 12.42 1.15
C LEU A 125 -11.98 13.73 1.75
N ASN A 126 -12.63 14.87 1.51
CA ASN A 126 -12.26 16.14 2.14
C ASN A 126 -12.77 16.29 3.58
N TYR A 127 -13.35 15.23 4.17
CA TYR A 127 -13.93 15.15 5.52
C TYR A 127 -15.05 16.18 5.82
N ALA A 128 -15.38 17.05 4.88
CA ALA A 128 -16.45 18.04 5.04
C ALA A 128 -17.85 17.48 4.74
N PHE A 129 -17.92 16.27 4.16
CA PHE A 129 -19.19 15.64 3.82
C PHE A 129 -19.65 14.71 4.95
N GLU A 130 -20.70 15.10 5.66
CA GLU A 130 -21.28 14.35 6.79
C GLU A 130 -22.31 13.29 6.36
N GLY A 131 -22.70 13.25 5.09
CA GLY A 131 -23.68 12.31 4.54
C GLY A 131 -23.13 10.88 4.42
N ASN A 132 -23.97 9.97 3.91
CA ASN A 132 -23.58 8.58 3.67
C ASN A 132 -22.64 8.47 2.47
N TRP A 133 -21.39 8.09 2.71
CA TRP A 133 -20.34 8.05 1.68
C TRP A 133 -20.57 6.94 0.66
N VAL A 134 -21.13 5.80 1.06
CA VAL A 134 -21.48 4.70 0.12
C VAL A 134 -22.61 5.12 -0.80
N GLU A 135 -23.64 5.80 -0.26
CA GLU A 135 -24.73 6.36 -1.06
C GLU A 135 -24.19 7.36 -2.06
N LYS A 136 -23.33 8.28 -1.62
CA LYS A 136 -22.70 9.29 -2.48
C LYS A 136 -21.87 8.68 -3.60
N PHE A 137 -21.14 7.60 -3.32
CA PHE A 137 -20.41 6.85 -4.33
C PHE A 137 -21.36 6.24 -5.39
N LEU A 138 -22.47 5.62 -4.96
CA LEU A 138 -23.43 4.98 -5.86
C LEU A 138 -24.35 5.96 -6.59
N GLU A 139 -24.50 7.21 -6.13
CA GLU A 139 -25.23 8.26 -6.85
C GLU A 139 -24.54 8.67 -8.15
N ILE A 140 -23.21 8.45 -8.26
CA ILE A 140 -22.47 8.72 -9.50
C ILE A 140 -22.73 7.56 -10.46
N GLU A 141 -23.50 7.84 -11.52
CA GLU A 141 -23.70 6.86 -12.60
C GLU A 141 -22.42 6.69 -13.40
N PRO A 142 -21.86 5.46 -13.50
CA PRO A 142 -20.67 5.21 -14.28
C PRO A 142 -20.79 5.66 -15.74
N ALA A 143 -19.78 6.35 -16.27
CA ALA A 143 -19.73 6.75 -17.68
C ALA A 143 -19.50 5.53 -18.58
N TYR A 144 -18.74 4.56 -18.09
CA TYR A 144 -18.43 3.30 -18.77
C TYR A 144 -19.17 2.13 -18.12
N GLU A 145 -19.22 1.01 -18.82
CA GLU A 145 -19.69 -0.25 -18.24
C GLU A 145 -18.70 -0.70 -17.16
N PRO A 146 -19.15 -1.05 -15.94
CA PRO A 146 -18.27 -1.57 -14.89
C PRO A 146 -17.43 -2.75 -15.38
N GLY A 147 -16.15 -2.76 -15.06
CA GLY A 147 -15.18 -3.75 -15.50
C GLY A 147 -14.42 -3.40 -16.78
N THR A 148 -14.76 -2.31 -17.48
CA THR A 148 -14.18 -1.98 -18.80
C THR A 148 -13.23 -0.80 -18.83
N HIS A 149 -13.18 0.00 -17.78
CA HIS A 149 -12.40 1.22 -17.73
C HIS A 149 -11.70 1.34 -16.37
N PHE A 150 -10.38 1.49 -16.39
CA PHE A 150 -9.59 1.74 -15.19
C PHE A 150 -9.64 3.22 -14.82
N PHE A 151 -10.07 3.50 -13.61
CA PHE A 151 -10.01 4.83 -12.99
C PHE A 151 -9.64 4.67 -11.51
N TYR A 152 -8.48 5.20 -11.13
CA TYR A 152 -8.00 5.09 -9.75
C TYR A 152 -8.85 5.94 -8.81
N ASP A 153 -9.63 5.29 -7.96
CA ASP A 153 -10.63 5.90 -7.07
C ASP A 153 -10.43 5.43 -5.62
N THR A 154 -10.03 6.35 -4.77
CA THR A 154 -9.83 6.05 -3.33
C THR A 154 -11.15 5.75 -2.63
N THR A 155 -12.26 6.33 -3.10
CA THR A 155 -13.60 6.06 -2.56
C THR A 155 -14.05 4.64 -2.82
N ALA A 156 -13.66 4.04 -3.96
CA ALA A 156 -13.94 2.64 -4.25
C ALA A 156 -13.36 1.71 -3.15
N THR A 157 -12.17 2.02 -2.66
CA THR A 157 -11.57 1.25 -1.55
C THR A 157 -12.24 1.52 -0.21
N TYR A 158 -12.69 2.75 0.03
CA TYR A 158 -13.54 3.02 1.21
C TYR A 158 -14.81 2.16 1.21
N VAL A 159 -15.46 1.99 0.05
CA VAL A 159 -16.64 1.14 -0.07
C VAL A 159 -16.34 -0.32 0.28
N LEU A 160 -15.15 -0.84 -0.05
CA LEU A 160 -14.71 -2.17 0.40
C LEU A 160 -14.65 -2.27 1.93
N SER A 161 -14.12 -1.25 2.60
CA SER A 161 -14.11 -1.17 4.07
C SER A 161 -15.52 -1.12 4.65
N ALA A 162 -16.42 -0.34 4.04
CA ALA A 162 -17.81 -0.26 4.46
C ALA A 162 -18.56 -1.60 4.27
N ILE A 163 -18.26 -2.37 3.21
CA ILE A 163 -18.81 -3.73 3.01
C ILE A 163 -18.36 -4.65 4.15
N ILE A 164 -17.06 -4.66 4.51
CA ILE A 164 -16.57 -5.45 5.65
C ILE A 164 -17.38 -5.12 6.89
N THR A 165 -17.51 -3.84 7.23
CA THR A 165 -18.29 -3.42 8.41
C THR A 165 -19.76 -3.83 8.30
N LYS A 166 -20.36 -3.75 7.11
CA LYS A 166 -21.77 -4.14 6.89
C LYS A 166 -22.01 -5.63 7.14
N VAL A 167 -21.09 -6.51 6.71
CA VAL A 167 -21.29 -7.97 6.80
C VAL A 167 -20.81 -8.57 8.11
N THR A 168 -19.84 -7.94 8.78
CA THR A 168 -19.26 -8.47 10.02
C THR A 168 -19.76 -7.75 11.29
N GLY A 169 -20.19 -6.50 11.15
CA GLY A 169 -20.43 -5.60 12.29
C GLY A 169 -19.14 -5.02 12.90
N GLU A 170 -17.96 -5.37 12.39
CA GLU A 170 -16.65 -4.92 12.86
C GLU A 170 -16.09 -3.86 11.90
N LYS A 171 -15.32 -2.89 12.41
CA LYS A 171 -14.54 -2.01 11.54
C LYS A 171 -13.45 -2.83 10.84
N LEU A 172 -13.00 -2.39 9.66
CA LEU A 172 -11.95 -3.09 8.93
C LEU A 172 -10.68 -3.30 9.79
N VAL A 173 -10.28 -2.32 10.58
CA VAL A 173 -9.12 -2.43 11.48
C VAL A 173 -9.33 -3.52 12.53
N ASP A 174 -10.49 -3.60 13.14
CA ASP A 174 -10.82 -4.60 14.15
C ASP A 174 -10.93 -6.00 13.53
N TYR A 175 -11.49 -6.09 12.32
CA TYR A 175 -11.60 -7.32 11.55
C TYR A 175 -10.23 -7.90 11.14
N LEU A 176 -9.28 -7.01 10.75
CA LEU A 176 -7.91 -7.40 10.39
C LEU A 176 -7.06 -7.77 11.61
N THR A 177 -7.34 -7.22 12.77
CA THR A 177 -6.50 -7.40 13.97
C THR A 177 -6.24 -8.88 14.28
N PRO A 178 -7.22 -9.75 14.49
CA PRO A 178 -6.97 -11.18 14.79
C PRO A 178 -6.52 -11.99 13.57
N ARG A 179 -6.81 -11.55 12.36
CA ARG A 179 -6.58 -12.29 11.11
C ARG A 179 -5.21 -12.01 10.48
N PHE A 180 -4.73 -10.79 10.62
CA PHE A 180 -3.49 -10.35 10.01
C PHE A 180 -2.56 -9.65 11.00
N PHE A 181 -2.99 -8.57 11.67
CA PHE A 181 -2.10 -7.76 12.50
C PHE A 181 -1.46 -8.54 13.63
N THR A 182 -2.26 -9.23 14.43
CA THR A 182 -1.73 -10.08 15.52
C THR A 182 -0.84 -11.21 15.00
N PRO A 183 -1.23 -12.01 13.98
CA PRO A 183 -0.37 -13.05 13.42
C PRO A 183 0.99 -12.58 12.90
N VAL A 184 1.05 -11.38 12.28
CA VAL A 184 2.33 -10.82 11.79
C VAL A 184 3.07 -9.99 12.84
N GLY A 185 2.52 -9.90 14.05
CA GLY A 185 3.12 -9.21 15.20
C GLY A 185 3.15 -7.69 15.03
N LEU A 186 2.04 -7.11 14.57
CA LEU A 186 1.77 -5.68 14.65
C LEU A 186 1.18 -5.38 16.03
N GLU A 187 1.77 -4.43 16.72
CA GLU A 187 1.35 -4.01 18.07
C GLU A 187 0.82 -2.56 18.04
N ASP A 188 1.48 -1.68 17.29
CA ASP A 188 1.13 -0.27 17.18
C ASP A 188 0.62 0.05 15.77
N TYR A 189 -0.60 0.56 15.68
CA TYR A 189 -1.23 1.06 14.45
C TYR A 189 -2.44 1.92 14.80
N SER A 190 -2.83 2.77 13.87
CA SER A 190 -4.12 3.45 13.90
C SER A 190 -4.69 3.53 12.48
N TRP A 191 -5.99 3.62 12.34
CA TRP A 191 -6.65 3.83 11.06
C TRP A 191 -7.73 4.89 11.19
N ASP A 192 -7.65 5.93 10.39
CA ASP A 192 -8.63 7.02 10.40
C ASP A 192 -10.00 6.52 9.97
N GLU A 193 -11.04 7.17 10.47
CA GLU A 193 -12.42 6.76 10.29
C GLU A 193 -13.24 7.84 9.55
N SER A 194 -14.23 7.37 8.79
CA SER A 194 -15.25 8.23 8.22
C SER A 194 -16.25 8.70 9.30
N PRO A 195 -17.06 9.73 9.01
CA PRO A 195 -18.16 10.14 9.89
C PRO A 195 -19.16 9.02 10.23
N GLN A 196 -19.23 7.96 9.39
CA GLN A 196 -20.05 6.78 9.62
C GLN A 196 -19.38 5.73 10.52
N GLY A 197 -18.16 5.96 10.97
CA GLY A 197 -17.42 5.05 11.83
C GLY A 197 -16.80 3.85 11.12
N HIS A 198 -16.62 3.92 9.80
CA HIS A 198 -15.86 2.92 9.03
C HIS A 198 -14.40 3.34 8.95
N SER A 199 -13.44 2.41 9.05
CA SER A 199 -12.05 2.69 8.68
C SER A 199 -12.00 3.21 7.24
N LEU A 200 -11.18 4.23 6.93
CA LEU A 200 -11.15 4.85 5.60
C LEU A 200 -10.78 3.87 4.47
N GLY A 201 -10.07 2.79 4.79
CA GLY A 201 -9.73 1.73 3.85
C GLY A 201 -8.74 2.17 2.76
N GLY A 202 -9.05 3.21 2.01
CA GLY A 202 -8.24 3.72 0.91
C GLY A 202 -7.04 4.57 1.33
N ILE A 203 -7.08 5.14 2.53
CA ILE A 203 -6.07 6.00 3.17
C ILE A 203 -6.14 5.85 4.69
N GLY A 204 -5.30 6.57 5.42
CA GLY A 204 -5.43 6.81 6.85
C GLY A 204 -4.90 5.71 7.76
N LEU A 205 -4.32 4.64 7.24
CA LEU A 205 -3.59 3.66 8.06
C LEU A 205 -2.21 4.23 8.43
N ASN A 206 -1.89 4.19 9.71
CA ASN A 206 -0.60 4.60 10.27
C ASN A 206 0.08 3.38 10.88
N VAL A 207 1.30 3.08 10.45
CA VAL A 207 2.11 1.94 10.92
C VAL A 207 3.60 2.27 10.85
N THR A 208 4.45 1.39 11.39
CA THR A 208 5.91 1.49 11.29
C THR A 208 6.44 0.97 9.95
N ILE A 209 7.67 1.33 9.59
CA ILE A 209 8.37 0.82 8.40
C ILE A 209 8.47 -0.72 8.39
N GLU A 210 8.68 -1.34 9.55
CA GLU A 210 8.73 -2.81 9.63
C GLU A 210 7.39 -3.45 9.28
N THR A 211 6.27 -2.80 9.55
CA THR A 211 4.94 -3.25 9.13
C THR A 211 4.79 -3.23 7.60
N VAL A 212 5.30 -2.19 6.95
CA VAL A 212 5.32 -2.12 5.48
C VAL A 212 6.17 -3.25 4.89
N ALA A 213 7.33 -3.53 5.49
CA ALA A 213 8.18 -4.66 5.11
C ALA A 213 7.47 -6.01 5.31
N LYS A 214 6.75 -6.20 6.43
CA LYS A 214 5.95 -7.40 6.71
C LYS A 214 4.84 -7.60 5.68
N LEU A 215 4.15 -6.54 5.25
CA LEU A 215 3.19 -6.62 4.15
C LEU A 215 3.88 -7.12 2.87
N GLY A 216 5.02 -6.53 2.50
CA GLY A 216 5.80 -6.96 1.33
C GLY A 216 6.20 -8.44 1.39
N ILE A 217 6.66 -8.92 2.56
CA ILE A 217 6.97 -10.34 2.78
C ILE A 217 5.72 -11.21 2.61
N PHE A 218 4.59 -10.81 3.19
CA PHE A 218 3.33 -11.54 3.10
C PHE A 218 2.84 -11.66 1.66
N LEU A 219 2.92 -10.56 0.87
CA LEU A 219 2.63 -10.56 -0.56
C LEU A 219 3.59 -11.50 -1.32
N LYS A 220 4.89 -11.42 -1.05
CA LYS A 220 5.91 -12.28 -1.67
C LYS A 220 5.71 -13.75 -1.37
N GLN A 221 5.35 -14.08 -0.14
CA GLN A 221 5.12 -15.44 0.33
C GLN A 221 3.71 -15.96 -0.01
N GLN A 222 2.97 -15.23 -0.84
CA GLN A 222 1.63 -15.63 -1.30
C GLN A 222 0.70 -16.03 -0.14
N GLY A 223 0.63 -15.17 0.88
CA GLY A 223 -0.28 -15.32 2.02
C GLY A 223 0.21 -16.26 3.12
N MET A 224 1.44 -16.78 3.00
CA MET A 224 2.07 -17.55 4.08
C MET A 224 2.75 -16.63 5.09
N TRP A 225 2.66 -17.02 6.37
CA TRP A 225 3.38 -16.38 7.46
C TRP A 225 3.81 -17.41 8.48
N ASN A 226 5.10 -17.46 8.82
CA ASN A 226 5.68 -18.43 9.75
C ASN A 226 5.27 -19.88 9.46
N GLY A 227 5.27 -20.28 8.18
CA GLY A 227 4.93 -21.62 7.73
C GLY A 227 3.41 -21.93 7.71
N LYS A 228 2.56 -20.97 8.07
CA LYS A 228 1.10 -21.10 8.02
C LYS A 228 0.50 -20.30 6.89
N GLN A 229 -0.37 -20.91 6.08
CA GLN A 229 -1.17 -20.19 5.10
C GLN A 229 -2.29 -19.42 5.84
N LEU A 230 -2.14 -18.09 5.96
CA LEU A 230 -3.15 -17.23 6.57
C LEU A 230 -4.25 -16.87 5.57
N LEU A 231 -3.85 -16.40 4.40
CA LEU A 231 -4.76 -16.05 3.31
C LEU A 231 -4.45 -16.92 2.09
N ASN A 232 -5.48 -17.45 1.43
CA ASN A 232 -5.32 -18.44 0.38
C ASN A 232 -4.50 -17.92 -0.80
N ARG A 233 -3.73 -18.80 -1.43
CA ARG A 233 -2.81 -18.48 -2.50
C ARG A 233 -3.52 -17.90 -3.73
N ALA A 234 -4.70 -18.42 -4.07
CA ALA A 234 -5.45 -17.93 -5.23
C ALA A 234 -5.84 -16.45 -5.10
N TRP A 235 -6.19 -16.00 -3.89
CA TRP A 235 -6.43 -14.59 -3.62
C TRP A 235 -5.17 -13.75 -3.79
N MET A 236 -4.05 -14.23 -3.22
CA MET A 236 -2.77 -13.51 -3.30
C MET A 236 -2.26 -13.40 -4.74
N GLU A 237 -2.44 -14.45 -5.54
CA GLU A 237 -2.13 -14.42 -6.98
C GLU A 237 -2.96 -13.34 -7.70
N ARG A 238 -4.25 -13.20 -7.39
CA ARG A 238 -5.05 -12.12 -7.95
C ARG A 238 -4.59 -10.74 -7.47
N MET A 239 -4.22 -10.60 -6.21
CA MET A 239 -3.67 -9.34 -5.69
C MET A 239 -2.42 -8.91 -6.47
N THR A 240 -1.51 -9.85 -6.75
CA THR A 240 -0.16 -9.55 -7.25
C THR A 240 0.02 -9.75 -8.76
N SER A 241 -1.03 -10.17 -9.47
CA SER A 241 -1.03 -10.32 -10.93
C SER A 241 -1.49 -9.06 -11.64
N ASN A 242 -1.11 -8.93 -12.91
CA ASN A 242 -1.65 -7.91 -13.79
C ASN A 242 -3.04 -8.37 -14.28
N LEU A 243 -4.10 -7.83 -13.70
CA LEU A 243 -5.48 -8.17 -14.02
C LEU A 243 -6.12 -7.18 -15.00
N VAL A 244 -5.71 -5.91 -14.92
CA VAL A 244 -6.26 -4.83 -15.72
C VAL A 244 -5.16 -3.91 -16.22
N ASP A 245 -5.34 -3.39 -17.42
CA ASP A 245 -4.50 -2.37 -18.01
C ASP A 245 -4.77 -1.02 -17.31
N SER A 246 -3.73 -0.45 -16.72
CA SER A 246 -3.81 0.85 -16.04
C SER A 246 -3.28 2.01 -16.89
N SER A 247 -2.88 1.77 -18.15
CA SER A 247 -2.29 2.78 -19.03
C SER A 247 -3.29 3.82 -19.56
N GLY A 248 -4.59 3.51 -19.51
CA GLY A 248 -5.66 4.35 -20.05
C GLY A 248 -6.07 5.55 -19.19
N GLY A 249 -5.52 5.70 -17.98
CA GLY A 249 -5.83 6.84 -17.10
C GLY A 249 -5.01 8.09 -17.50
N GLU A 250 -5.64 9.27 -17.51
CA GLU A 250 -4.96 10.54 -17.87
C GLU A 250 -3.74 10.86 -17.00
N VAL A 251 -3.70 10.34 -15.76
CA VAL A 251 -2.59 10.54 -14.80
C VAL A 251 -1.44 9.55 -15.02
N TYR A 252 -1.67 8.47 -15.76
CA TYR A 252 -0.77 7.31 -15.84
C TYR A 252 -0.40 7.04 -17.30
N SER A 253 0.33 7.98 -17.93
CA SER A 253 0.80 7.85 -19.31
C SER A 253 1.76 6.68 -19.49
N ASP A 254 1.80 6.14 -20.71
CA ASP A 254 2.77 5.12 -21.12
C ASP A 254 4.20 5.46 -20.70
N GLY A 255 4.92 4.49 -20.16
CA GLY A 255 6.33 4.63 -19.81
C GLY A 255 6.62 4.99 -18.36
N ASN A 256 5.62 4.99 -17.49
CA ASN A 256 5.82 5.09 -16.03
C ASN A 256 5.29 3.84 -15.30
N ASP A 257 5.68 3.68 -14.02
CA ASP A 257 5.33 2.53 -13.20
C ASP A 257 3.84 2.43 -12.83
N TRP A 258 3.02 3.45 -13.11
CA TRP A 258 1.57 3.40 -12.89
C TRP A 258 0.79 2.98 -14.14
N GLY A 259 1.42 2.98 -15.31
CA GLY A 259 0.83 2.52 -16.58
C GLY A 259 1.08 1.06 -16.93
N VAL A 260 1.71 0.27 -16.05
CA VAL A 260 2.09 -1.13 -16.35
C VAL A 260 0.93 -2.12 -16.13
N GLY A 261 0.09 -1.86 -15.14
CA GLY A 261 -1.06 -2.68 -14.81
C GLY A 261 -1.37 -2.72 -13.32
N TYR A 262 -2.51 -3.33 -12.99
CA TYR A 262 -3.07 -3.35 -11.63
C TYR A 262 -3.70 -4.70 -11.31
N GLY A 263 -3.51 -5.15 -10.07
CA GLY A 263 -4.18 -6.31 -9.51
C GLY A 263 -5.27 -5.90 -8.52
N TYR A 264 -5.48 -6.68 -7.46
CA TYR A 264 -6.35 -6.26 -6.37
C TYR A 264 -5.59 -5.30 -5.44
N GLN A 265 -5.70 -3.99 -5.73
CA GLN A 265 -5.08 -2.89 -4.98
C GLN A 265 -3.53 -2.92 -4.96
N ILE A 266 -2.92 -3.56 -5.95
CA ILE A 266 -1.47 -3.70 -6.11
C ILE A 266 -1.06 -3.30 -7.53
N TRP A 267 -0.10 -2.39 -7.65
CA TRP A 267 0.46 -1.93 -8.91
C TRP A 267 1.53 -2.87 -9.44
N GLN A 268 1.55 -3.08 -10.76
CA GLN A 268 2.68 -3.67 -11.45
C GLN A 268 3.76 -2.61 -11.68
N CYS A 269 5.03 -3.04 -11.82
CA CYS A 269 6.17 -2.15 -12.04
C CYS A 269 6.84 -2.41 -13.39
N ILE A 270 7.58 -1.41 -13.90
CA ILE A 270 8.35 -1.53 -15.14
C ILE A 270 9.31 -2.73 -15.12
N PRO A 271 10.08 -2.99 -14.06
CA PRO A 271 10.87 -4.21 -13.97
C PRO A 271 9.94 -5.44 -13.95
N LYS A 272 10.14 -6.34 -14.89
CA LYS A 272 9.27 -7.52 -15.07
C LYS A 272 9.16 -8.36 -13.79
N GLY A 273 7.93 -8.71 -13.42
CA GLY A 273 7.62 -9.54 -12.26
C GLY A 273 7.73 -8.80 -10.91
N VAL A 274 8.04 -7.51 -10.93
CA VAL A 274 8.03 -6.64 -9.75
C VAL A 274 6.66 -5.99 -9.61
N TYR A 275 6.15 -5.94 -8.39
CA TYR A 275 4.89 -5.27 -8.04
C TYR A 275 5.01 -4.55 -6.71
N ARG A 276 4.09 -3.65 -6.43
CA ARG A 276 4.13 -2.86 -5.21
C ARG A 276 2.78 -2.47 -4.65
N GLY A 277 2.68 -2.35 -3.33
CA GLY A 277 1.75 -1.45 -2.67
C GLY A 277 2.31 -0.02 -2.72
N ASP A 278 1.44 0.97 -2.92
CA ASP A 278 1.82 2.34 -3.27
C ASP A 278 1.00 3.35 -2.48
N GLY A 279 1.66 4.33 -1.91
CA GLY A 279 1.04 5.47 -1.24
C GLY A 279 1.67 6.79 -1.67
N ALA A 280 0.86 7.84 -1.68
CA ALA A 280 1.32 9.20 -2.01
C ALA A 280 2.60 9.54 -1.24
N TYR A 281 3.41 10.36 -1.85
CA TYR A 281 4.72 10.79 -1.33
C TYR A 281 5.75 9.67 -1.16
N GLY A 282 5.57 8.49 -1.81
CA GLY A 282 6.57 7.42 -1.86
C GLY A 282 6.52 6.42 -0.70
N GLN A 283 5.35 6.18 -0.15
CA GLN A 283 5.13 5.07 0.79
C GLN A 283 5.05 3.77 -0.02
N PHE A 284 6.13 2.99 -0.10
CA PHE A 284 6.18 1.82 -0.95
C PHE A 284 6.43 0.51 -0.18
N ALA A 285 5.72 -0.53 -0.58
CA ALA A 285 6.04 -1.93 -0.30
C ALA A 285 6.35 -2.62 -1.65
N ILE A 286 7.60 -2.53 -2.10
CA ILE A 286 8.06 -3.08 -3.38
C ILE A 286 8.47 -4.54 -3.19
N VAL A 287 8.02 -5.41 -4.07
CA VAL A 287 8.30 -6.85 -4.04
C VAL A 287 8.90 -7.29 -5.37
N ALA A 288 10.10 -7.87 -5.33
CA ALA A 288 10.79 -8.50 -6.45
C ALA A 288 10.97 -10.02 -6.15
N PRO A 289 9.98 -10.86 -6.49
CA PRO A 289 9.96 -12.27 -6.08
C PRO A 289 11.15 -13.07 -6.59
N GLU A 290 11.57 -12.84 -7.85
CA GLU A 290 12.71 -13.56 -8.48
C GLU A 290 14.03 -13.30 -7.75
N LYS A 291 14.15 -12.16 -7.06
CA LYS A 291 15.33 -11.79 -6.25
C LYS A 291 15.15 -12.09 -4.76
N ASP A 292 14.03 -12.67 -4.37
CA ASP A 292 13.64 -12.88 -2.97
C ASP A 292 13.70 -11.58 -2.13
N LEU A 293 13.39 -10.43 -2.77
CA LEU A 293 13.65 -9.09 -2.25
C LEU A 293 12.35 -8.35 -1.94
N VAL A 294 12.35 -7.63 -0.83
CA VAL A 294 11.34 -6.61 -0.47
C VAL A 294 12.07 -5.32 -0.11
N ILE A 295 11.57 -4.21 -0.64
CA ILE A 295 12.05 -2.86 -0.30
C ILE A 295 10.86 -2.08 0.23
N ALA A 296 10.95 -1.61 1.47
CA ALA A 296 9.96 -0.75 2.09
C ALA A 296 10.52 0.66 2.23
N THR A 297 9.74 1.67 1.84
CA THR A 297 10.11 3.09 1.99
C THR A 297 8.97 3.87 2.64
N LEU A 298 9.32 4.80 3.50
CA LEU A 298 8.48 5.88 4.00
C LEU A 298 9.18 7.20 3.65
N THR A 299 8.49 8.11 3.01
CA THR A 299 9.10 9.34 2.46
C THR A 299 8.11 10.50 2.45
N GLY A 300 8.61 11.72 2.22
CA GLY A 300 7.82 12.94 2.03
C GLY A 300 7.99 13.53 0.61
N THR A 301 8.38 12.73 -0.39
CA THR A 301 8.73 13.24 -1.71
C THR A 301 7.56 13.31 -2.69
N GLU A 302 7.49 14.40 -3.46
CA GLU A 302 6.61 14.47 -4.64
C GLU A 302 7.24 13.76 -5.86
N ASP A 303 8.59 13.60 -5.90
CA ASP A 303 9.31 12.90 -6.98
C ASP A 303 9.28 11.37 -6.76
N MET A 304 8.08 10.80 -6.73
CA MET A 304 7.86 9.37 -6.56
C MET A 304 8.45 8.55 -7.72
N SER A 305 8.38 9.09 -8.94
CA SER A 305 9.01 8.47 -10.13
C SER A 305 10.52 8.43 -10.02
N GLY A 306 11.13 9.51 -9.53
CA GLY A 306 12.56 9.59 -9.27
C GLY A 306 13.00 8.61 -8.19
N LEU A 307 12.23 8.46 -7.10
CA LEU A 307 12.50 7.47 -6.06
C LEU A 307 12.52 6.05 -6.64
N MET A 308 11.51 5.67 -7.43
CA MET A 308 11.47 4.37 -8.09
C MET A 308 12.63 4.19 -9.07
N ALA A 309 12.96 5.23 -9.87
CA ALA A 309 14.09 5.16 -10.80
C ALA A 309 15.42 4.86 -10.09
N GLU A 310 15.67 5.48 -8.92
CA GLU A 310 16.88 5.18 -8.14
C GLU A 310 16.83 3.76 -7.52
N ILE A 311 15.64 3.27 -7.11
CA ILE A 311 15.47 1.88 -6.67
C ILE A 311 15.79 0.91 -7.81
N TRP A 312 15.24 1.15 -9.02
CA TRP A 312 15.50 0.28 -10.19
C TRP A 312 16.96 0.32 -10.63
N LYS A 313 17.59 1.47 -10.56
CA LYS A 313 18.97 1.67 -10.98
C LYS A 313 19.98 1.06 -10.01
N HIS A 314 19.74 1.13 -8.71
CA HIS A 314 20.73 0.81 -7.69
C HIS A 314 20.38 -0.40 -6.83
N LEU A 315 19.15 -0.50 -6.30
CA LEU A 315 18.82 -1.55 -5.31
C LEU A 315 18.47 -2.89 -5.97
N LEU A 316 17.77 -2.90 -7.10
CA LEU A 316 17.49 -4.16 -7.81
C LEU A 316 18.79 -4.83 -8.33
N PRO A 317 19.73 -4.12 -8.97
CA PRO A 317 21.00 -4.71 -9.39
C PRO A 317 21.93 -5.04 -8.22
N ALA A 318 21.80 -4.35 -7.07
CA ALA A 318 22.58 -4.67 -5.88
C ALA A 318 22.30 -6.07 -5.32
N CYS A 319 21.14 -6.63 -5.64
CA CYS A 319 20.74 -7.97 -5.23
C CYS A 319 21.36 -9.01 -6.18
N ALA A 320 22.43 -9.66 -5.75
CA ALA A 320 23.10 -10.69 -6.54
C ALA A 320 22.26 -11.97 -6.68
N ASP A 321 22.44 -12.68 -7.79
CA ASP A 321 21.79 -13.97 -8.05
C ASP A 321 22.59 -15.11 -7.37
N VAL A 322 22.66 -15.04 -6.03
CA VAL A 322 23.35 -16.01 -5.18
C VAL A 322 22.45 -16.45 -4.04
N ASP A 323 22.68 -17.64 -3.54
CA ASP A 323 21.99 -18.12 -2.34
C ASP A 323 22.34 -17.26 -1.12
N ILE A 324 21.36 -17.09 -0.22
CA ILE A 324 21.56 -16.40 1.05
C ILE A 324 22.45 -17.26 1.93
N ALA A 325 23.61 -16.71 2.32
CA ALA A 325 24.55 -17.43 3.17
C ALA A 325 24.04 -17.58 4.61
N PRO A 326 24.41 -18.64 5.33
CA PRO A 326 24.19 -18.74 6.77
C PRO A 326 24.90 -17.58 7.50
N ASP A 327 24.16 -16.89 8.38
CA ASP A 327 24.68 -15.78 9.17
C ASP A 327 23.93 -15.78 10.54
N PRO A 328 24.23 -16.76 11.42
CA PRO A 328 23.46 -16.97 12.65
C PRO A 328 23.59 -15.82 13.65
N ASP A 329 24.70 -15.09 13.60
CA ASP A 329 25.01 -13.95 14.49
C ASP A 329 24.93 -12.62 13.71
N GLY A 330 24.43 -12.65 12.47
CA GLY A 330 24.37 -11.50 11.59
C GLY A 330 23.35 -10.47 12.07
N THR A 331 23.72 -9.21 11.90
CA THR A 331 22.85 -8.06 12.13
C THR A 331 22.70 -7.29 10.84
N SER A 332 21.54 -6.65 10.65
CA SER A 332 21.35 -5.68 9.57
C SER A 332 22.36 -4.55 9.68
N LYS A 333 22.75 -3.97 8.54
CA LYS A 333 23.42 -2.69 8.55
C LYS A 333 22.41 -1.61 8.86
N LYS A 334 22.61 -0.87 9.95
CA LYS A 334 21.70 0.18 10.41
C LYS A 334 22.41 1.52 10.35
N GLU A 335 21.75 2.50 9.72
CA GLU A 335 22.26 3.85 9.57
C GLU A 335 21.19 4.86 10.03
N GLN A 336 21.65 5.98 10.60
CA GLN A 336 20.77 7.06 11.00
C GLN A 336 21.27 8.37 10.42
N PHE A 337 20.35 9.11 9.80
CA PHE A 337 20.57 10.39 9.17
C PHE A 337 19.70 11.47 9.82
N THR A 338 19.74 12.68 9.28
CA THR A 338 18.84 13.77 9.63
C THR A 338 18.24 14.30 8.34
N VAL A 339 16.94 14.58 8.33
CA VAL A 339 16.26 15.23 7.20
C VAL A 339 16.94 16.58 6.95
N ALA A 340 17.25 16.86 5.69
CA ALA A 340 17.80 18.14 5.29
C ALA A 340 16.66 19.16 5.20
N PHE A 341 16.71 20.20 6.04
CA PHE A 341 15.80 21.33 5.92
C PHE A 341 16.35 22.35 4.92
N PRO A 342 15.47 23.08 4.18
CA PRO A 342 15.89 24.21 3.37
C PRO A 342 16.71 25.24 4.17
N GLU A 343 17.66 25.92 3.53
CA GLU A 343 18.46 26.96 4.20
C GLU A 343 17.54 28.00 4.88
N GLY A 344 17.73 28.20 6.19
CA GLY A 344 16.94 29.13 7.02
C GLY A 344 15.69 28.51 7.67
N GLU A 345 15.43 27.23 7.46
CA GLU A 345 14.38 26.48 8.18
C GLU A 345 15.01 25.50 9.19
N ASP A 346 14.49 25.49 10.37
CA ASP A 346 14.79 24.48 11.38
C ASP A 346 13.53 23.63 11.66
N MET A 347 13.71 22.59 12.46
CA MET A 347 12.63 21.66 12.80
C MET A 347 11.44 22.34 13.50
N GLU A 348 11.67 23.45 14.20
CA GLU A 348 10.62 24.20 14.90
C GLU A 348 9.79 25.03 13.92
N SER A 349 10.45 25.59 12.88
CA SER A 349 9.81 26.31 11.77
C SER A 349 8.98 25.37 10.89
N ALA A 350 9.46 24.16 10.60
CA ALA A 350 8.74 23.16 9.84
C ALA A 350 7.47 22.68 10.59
N LYS A 351 7.57 22.36 11.89
CA LYS A 351 6.42 22.00 12.73
C LYS A 351 5.36 23.10 12.82
N ASN A 352 5.78 24.35 12.80
CA ASN A 352 4.86 25.48 12.82
C ASN A 352 4.13 25.66 11.49
N LYS A 353 4.76 25.35 10.34
CA LYS A 353 4.10 25.32 9.03
C LYS A 353 3.05 24.22 8.95
N GLU A 354 3.35 23.01 9.40
CA GLU A 354 2.37 21.91 9.47
C GLU A 354 1.15 22.27 10.34
N ARG A 355 1.37 22.91 11.49
CA ARG A 355 0.27 23.41 12.36
C ARG A 355 -0.58 24.48 11.69
N LEU A 356 0.00 25.32 10.83
CA LEU A 356 -0.69 26.43 10.14
C LEU A 356 -1.35 25.99 8.85
N SER A 357 -0.87 24.91 8.18
CA SER A 357 -1.46 24.38 6.95
C SER A 357 -2.73 23.55 7.17
N GLY A 358 -3.06 23.21 8.41
CA GLY A 358 -4.35 22.55 8.73
C GLY A 358 -4.50 21.13 8.18
N VAL A 359 -3.39 20.44 7.94
CA VAL A 359 -3.34 19.04 7.50
C VAL A 359 -3.05 18.12 8.68
#